data_4e36374a7e5063c6c4555ed7a3eb111d
#
_entry.id   4e36374a7e5063c6c4555ed7a3eb111d
#
_cell.length_a   1.000
_cell.length_b   1.000
_cell.length_c   1.000
_cell.angle_alpha   90.00
_cell.angle_beta   90.00
_cell.angle_gamma   90.00
#
_symmetry.space_group_name_H-M   'P 1'
#
loop_
_entity.id
_entity.type
_entity.pdbx_description
1 polymer ?
#
loop_
_entity_poly.entity_id
_entity_poly.type
_entity_poly.pdbx_seq_one_letter_code
_entity_poly.pdbx_strand_id
1 'polypeptide(L)'
;MFRRLASRLFTDDLLGWSAQISYYFFLALFPALICFVALASFFPVEHLTDIVLGLLTRVAPPEVLALVERQLAAIAESHSTGLLTFGIIGTVWSASAGMQTVIRTLNFAYHVPETRPWWRVRLRAMALTLVIPAFALTALMLMLVGPVFGERLAGALHVSALFVWSWHLLHWPLIFALVVSGVAFVYTVGPNAPQRWHCLIPGSCFATAAWIGASLGLRWYVVSMSMYKQTYGAIGAALVILLWFYVSGLAVLVGAELNSVVNEH
;
A
#
# COMPACT_ATOMS: atom_id res chain seq x y z
N MET A 1 -27.31 -3.53 -10.86
CA MET A 1 -26.06 -3.21 -10.23
C MET A 1 -24.85 -3.88 -10.91
N PHE A 2 -24.67 -5.20 -10.87
CA PHE A 2 -23.50 -5.87 -11.48
C PHE A 2 -23.32 -5.64 -12.99
N ARG A 3 -24.37 -5.63 -13.79
CA ARG A 3 -24.29 -5.32 -15.23
C ARG A 3 -23.81 -3.89 -15.50
N ARG A 4 -24.23 -2.92 -14.71
CA ARG A 4 -23.77 -1.52 -14.82
C ARG A 4 -22.29 -1.39 -14.41
N LEU A 5 -21.89 -2.05 -13.34
CA LEU A 5 -20.49 -2.08 -12.90
C LEU A 5 -19.60 -2.71 -13.99
N ALA A 6 -20.00 -3.85 -14.56
CA ALA A 6 -19.25 -4.52 -15.62
C ALA A 6 -19.15 -3.67 -16.91
N SER A 7 -20.21 -2.95 -17.30
CA SER A 7 -20.11 -2.04 -18.45
C SER A 7 -19.17 -0.87 -18.17
N ARG A 8 -19.18 -0.28 -16.97
CA ARG A 8 -18.31 0.83 -16.58
C ARG A 8 -16.84 0.42 -16.51
N LEU A 9 -16.52 -0.81 -16.11
CA LEU A 9 -15.15 -1.34 -16.12
C LEU A 9 -14.46 -1.19 -17.49
N PHE A 10 -15.22 -1.39 -18.57
CA PHE A 10 -14.71 -1.29 -19.94
C PHE A 10 -14.90 0.11 -20.55
N THR A 11 -16.01 0.80 -20.23
CA THR A 11 -16.30 2.14 -20.79
C THR A 11 -15.38 3.21 -20.20
N ASP A 12 -15.01 3.04 -18.91
CA ASP A 12 -14.23 4.03 -18.17
C ASP A 12 -12.72 3.69 -18.15
N ASP A 13 -12.31 2.74 -18.98
CA ASP A 13 -10.90 2.32 -19.18
C ASP A 13 -10.14 2.09 -17.85
N LEU A 14 -10.82 1.46 -16.86
CA LEU A 14 -10.21 1.22 -15.54
C LEU A 14 -8.95 0.34 -15.64
N LEU A 15 -8.87 -0.51 -16.65
CA LEU A 15 -7.71 -1.36 -16.90
C LEU A 15 -6.50 -0.51 -17.32
N GLY A 16 -6.70 0.45 -18.25
CA GLY A 16 -5.67 1.38 -18.67
C GLY A 16 -5.20 2.30 -17.54
N TRP A 17 -6.12 2.83 -16.76
CA TRP A 17 -5.79 3.65 -15.58
C TRP A 17 -5.04 2.85 -14.51
N SER A 18 -5.41 1.60 -14.28
CA SER A 18 -4.70 0.72 -13.34
C SER A 18 -3.27 0.44 -13.80
N ALA A 19 -3.07 0.25 -15.11
CA ALA A 19 -1.74 0.09 -15.68
C ALA A 19 -0.89 1.36 -15.51
N GLN A 20 -1.47 2.53 -15.71
CA GLN A 20 -0.79 3.80 -15.48
C GLN A 20 -0.42 4.01 -14.01
N ILE A 21 -1.31 3.69 -13.07
CA ILE A 21 -1.04 3.72 -11.62
C ILE A 21 0.13 2.79 -11.30
N SER A 22 0.10 1.55 -11.79
CA SER A 22 1.16 0.57 -11.52
C SER A 22 2.51 1.03 -12.06
N TYR A 23 2.56 1.64 -13.23
CA TYR A 23 3.77 2.19 -13.82
C TYR A 23 4.39 3.30 -12.93
N TYR A 24 3.59 4.28 -12.49
CA TYR A 24 4.10 5.36 -11.64
C TYR A 24 4.55 4.87 -10.26
N PHE A 25 3.82 3.94 -9.65
CA PHE A 25 4.24 3.36 -8.37
C PHE A 25 5.49 2.50 -8.52
N PHE A 26 5.61 1.77 -9.61
CA PHE A 26 6.82 1.01 -9.90
C PHE A 26 8.04 1.94 -10.07
N LEU A 27 7.91 3.04 -10.81
CA LEU A 27 8.98 4.03 -10.93
C LEU A 27 9.33 4.67 -9.59
N ALA A 28 8.36 4.89 -8.71
CA ALA A 28 8.58 5.45 -7.39
C ALA A 28 9.37 4.52 -6.46
N LEU A 29 9.44 3.21 -6.74
CA LEU A 29 10.25 2.28 -5.94
C LEU A 29 11.73 2.63 -5.96
N PHE A 30 12.27 3.10 -7.08
CA PHE A 30 13.70 3.42 -7.18
C PHE A 30 14.13 4.55 -6.23
N PRO A 31 13.50 5.74 -6.26
CA PRO A 31 13.79 6.76 -5.27
C PRO A 31 13.43 6.33 -3.84
N ALA A 32 12.36 5.52 -3.66
CA ALA A 32 11.97 5.02 -2.36
C ALA A 32 13.03 4.09 -1.74
N LEU A 33 13.66 3.23 -2.55
CA LEU A 33 14.78 2.41 -2.12
C LEU A 33 15.98 3.27 -1.71
N ILE A 34 16.32 4.30 -2.49
CA ILE A 34 17.39 5.25 -2.14
C ILE A 34 17.07 5.96 -0.81
N CYS A 35 15.84 6.42 -0.64
CA CYS A 35 15.36 7.04 0.58
C CYS A 35 15.44 6.08 1.77
N PHE A 36 15.00 4.85 1.60
CA PHE A 36 15.05 3.81 2.63
C PHE A 36 16.49 3.51 3.06
N VAL A 37 17.38 3.34 2.08
CA VAL A 37 18.81 3.14 2.29
C VAL A 37 19.40 4.30 3.08
N ALA A 38 19.16 5.54 2.63
CA ALA A 38 19.67 6.73 3.29
C ALA A 38 19.08 6.94 4.70
N LEU A 39 17.80 6.60 4.94
CA LEU A 39 17.18 6.64 6.26
C LEU A 39 17.80 5.61 7.21
N ALA A 40 18.04 4.41 6.71
CA ALA A 40 18.62 3.33 7.50
C ALA A 40 20.04 3.69 8.00
N SER A 41 20.81 4.50 7.25
CA SER A 41 22.16 4.94 7.65
C SER A 41 22.19 5.88 8.87
N PHE A 42 21.06 6.48 9.26
CA PHE A 42 20.95 7.31 10.47
C PHE A 42 20.65 6.51 11.75
N PHE A 43 20.34 5.25 11.62
CA PHE A 43 20.09 4.38 12.78
C PHE A 43 21.35 3.53 13.05
N PRO A 44 21.64 3.16 14.32
CA PRO A 44 22.75 2.26 14.61
C PRO A 44 22.48 0.90 13.93
N VAL A 45 23.26 0.64 12.87
CA VAL A 45 23.05 -0.45 11.90
C VAL A 45 23.10 -1.83 12.56
N GLU A 46 23.89 -1.98 13.64
CA GLU A 46 24.07 -3.27 14.33
C GLU A 46 22.77 -3.85 14.87
N HIS A 47 21.88 -3.03 15.44
CA HIS A 47 20.59 -3.50 15.97
C HIS A 47 19.48 -3.58 14.92
N LEU A 48 19.52 -2.75 13.89
CA LEU A 48 18.54 -2.77 12.81
C LEU A 48 18.74 -3.96 11.87
N THR A 49 19.98 -4.33 11.60
CA THR A 49 20.30 -5.47 10.75
C THR A 49 19.71 -6.76 11.34
N ASP A 50 19.89 -6.98 12.64
CA ASP A 50 19.36 -8.16 13.33
C ASP A 50 17.83 -8.18 13.37
N ILE A 51 17.18 -7.02 13.59
CA ILE A 51 15.72 -6.91 13.62
C ILE A 51 15.14 -7.11 12.21
N VAL A 52 15.69 -6.42 11.21
CA VAL A 52 15.19 -6.46 9.83
C VAL A 52 15.42 -7.85 9.23
N LEU A 53 16.60 -8.43 9.38
CA LEU A 53 16.89 -9.77 8.92
C LEU A 53 16.04 -10.81 9.68
N GLY A 54 15.88 -10.68 10.98
CA GLY A 54 15.05 -11.56 11.80
C GLY A 54 13.55 -11.52 11.43
N LEU A 55 13.04 -10.39 10.99
CA LEU A 55 11.68 -10.25 10.46
C LEU A 55 11.56 -10.78 9.03
N LEU A 56 12.54 -10.46 8.18
CA LEU A 56 12.55 -10.85 6.77
C LEU A 56 12.79 -12.34 6.57
N THR A 57 13.57 -13.01 7.42
CA THR A 57 13.80 -14.47 7.34
C THR A 57 12.52 -15.28 7.45
N ARG A 58 11.48 -14.73 8.07
CA ARG A 58 10.17 -15.39 8.20
C ARG A 58 9.29 -15.27 6.94
N VAL A 59 9.58 -14.31 6.05
CA VAL A 59 8.67 -13.91 4.96
C VAL A 59 9.37 -13.82 3.61
N ALA A 60 10.67 -13.50 3.57
CA ALA A 60 11.41 -13.24 2.34
C ALA A 60 12.24 -14.44 1.86
N PRO A 61 12.35 -14.65 0.54
CA PRO A 61 13.28 -15.60 -0.05
C PRO A 61 14.75 -15.26 0.27
N PRO A 62 15.67 -16.28 0.27
CA PRO A 62 17.09 -16.08 0.56
C PRO A 62 17.78 -15.03 -0.32
N GLU A 63 17.33 -14.89 -1.58
CA GLU A 63 17.86 -13.94 -2.55
C GLU A 63 17.56 -12.49 -2.14
N VAL A 64 16.37 -12.25 -1.57
CA VAL A 64 15.96 -10.95 -1.05
C VAL A 64 16.76 -10.61 0.21
N LEU A 65 16.96 -11.58 1.08
CA LEU A 65 17.80 -11.43 2.28
C LEU A 65 19.22 -11.01 1.92
N ALA A 66 19.86 -11.73 0.98
CA ALA A 66 21.22 -11.40 0.51
C ALA A 66 21.31 -10.02 -0.14
N LEU A 67 20.24 -9.57 -0.84
CA LEU A 67 20.18 -8.24 -1.40
C LEU A 67 20.07 -7.17 -0.30
N VAL A 68 19.19 -7.39 0.67
CA VAL A 68 19.00 -6.49 1.82
C VAL A 68 20.28 -6.40 2.66
N GLU A 69 20.93 -7.51 2.92
CA GLU A 69 22.19 -7.57 3.67
C GLU A 69 23.31 -6.77 2.98
N ARG A 70 23.47 -6.94 1.66
CA ARG A 70 24.40 -6.13 0.85
C ARG A 70 24.08 -4.64 0.87
N GLN A 71 22.79 -4.28 0.80
CA GLN A 71 22.35 -2.90 0.86
C GLN A 71 22.61 -2.29 2.24
N LEU A 72 22.32 -3.03 3.32
CA LEU A 72 22.60 -2.60 4.69
C LEU A 72 24.11 -2.38 4.92
N ALA A 73 24.96 -3.26 4.40
CA ALA A 73 26.41 -3.08 4.46
C ALA A 73 26.89 -1.83 3.70
N ALA A 74 26.36 -1.59 2.49
CA ALA A 74 26.67 -0.40 1.72
C ALA A 74 26.19 0.91 2.39
N ILE A 75 25.09 0.84 3.16
CA ILE A 75 24.56 1.96 3.96
C ILE A 75 25.48 2.30 5.12
N ALA A 76 26.03 1.29 5.81
CA ALA A 76 26.92 1.49 6.94
C ALA A 76 28.17 2.31 6.57
N GLU A 77 28.57 2.25 5.29
CA GLU A 77 29.74 2.98 4.76
C GLU A 77 29.43 4.40 4.27
N SER A 78 28.16 4.77 4.04
CA SER A 78 27.80 6.05 3.40
C SER A 78 26.92 6.94 4.28
N HIS A 79 27.54 7.81 5.08
CA HIS A 79 26.84 8.89 5.79
C HIS A 79 26.71 10.13 4.88
N SER A 80 25.70 10.18 4.01
CA SER A 80 25.45 11.31 3.13
C SER A 80 24.07 11.92 3.34
N THR A 81 24.02 13.03 4.08
CA THR A 81 22.80 13.83 4.28
C THR A 81 22.20 14.31 2.96
N GLY A 82 23.06 14.57 1.95
CA GLY A 82 22.61 14.97 0.61
C GLY A 82 21.84 13.88 -0.12
N LEU A 83 22.26 12.62 -0.04
CA LEU A 83 21.56 11.49 -0.62
C LEU A 83 20.19 11.26 0.04
N LEU A 84 20.10 11.45 1.36
CA LEU A 84 18.84 11.35 2.09
C LEU A 84 17.83 12.39 1.61
N THR A 85 18.26 13.67 1.56
CA THR A 85 17.39 14.77 1.12
C THR A 85 16.91 14.57 -0.32
N PHE A 86 17.82 14.20 -1.22
CA PHE A 86 17.49 13.91 -2.61
C PHE A 86 16.57 12.69 -2.73
N GLY A 87 16.83 11.64 -1.95
CA GLY A 87 15.98 10.43 -1.90
C GLY A 87 14.58 10.73 -1.42
N ILE A 88 14.40 11.51 -0.35
CA ILE A 88 13.08 11.90 0.17
C ILE A 88 12.31 12.74 -0.86
N ILE A 89 12.94 13.79 -1.40
CA ILE A 89 12.29 14.66 -2.39
C ILE A 89 11.94 13.87 -3.64
N GLY A 90 12.86 13.06 -4.16
CA GLY A 90 12.65 12.22 -5.34
C GLY A 90 11.52 11.20 -5.13
N THR A 91 11.48 10.54 -3.95
CA THR A 91 10.42 9.57 -3.61
C THR A 91 9.07 10.25 -3.55
N VAL A 92 8.92 11.33 -2.79
CA VAL A 92 7.65 12.05 -2.66
C VAL A 92 7.20 12.59 -4.01
N TRP A 93 8.14 13.12 -4.79
CA TRP A 93 7.83 13.65 -6.13
C TRP A 93 7.36 12.55 -7.08
N SER A 94 8.06 11.42 -7.20
CA SER A 94 7.71 10.31 -8.08
C SER A 94 6.44 9.60 -7.64
N ALA A 95 6.32 9.25 -6.35
CA ALA A 95 5.15 8.56 -5.82
C ALA A 95 3.89 9.43 -5.93
N SER A 96 4.02 10.76 -5.75
CA SER A 96 2.90 11.68 -5.91
C SER A 96 2.39 11.76 -7.36
N ALA A 97 3.18 11.38 -8.38
CA ALA A 97 2.69 11.25 -9.75
C ALA A 97 1.71 10.08 -9.89
N GLY A 98 2.00 8.94 -9.27
CA GLY A 98 1.06 7.82 -9.15
C GLY A 98 -0.22 8.23 -8.43
N MET A 99 -0.11 8.93 -7.31
CA MET A 99 -1.27 9.42 -6.57
C MET A 99 -2.07 10.48 -7.33
N GLN A 100 -1.44 11.30 -8.16
CA GLN A 100 -2.18 12.19 -9.08
C GLN A 100 -3.01 11.40 -10.09
N THR A 101 -2.49 10.28 -10.59
CA THR A 101 -3.25 9.40 -11.49
C THR A 101 -4.45 8.82 -10.77
N VAL A 102 -4.29 8.36 -9.52
CA VAL A 102 -5.42 7.92 -8.67
C VAL A 102 -6.46 9.02 -8.52
N ILE A 103 -6.05 10.25 -8.18
CA ILE A 103 -6.98 11.40 -8.04
C ILE A 103 -7.75 11.67 -9.35
N ARG A 104 -7.06 11.64 -10.49
CA ARG A 104 -7.70 11.87 -11.81
C ARG A 104 -8.72 10.77 -12.11
N THR A 105 -8.35 9.52 -11.88
CA THR A 105 -9.25 8.38 -12.12
C THR A 105 -10.43 8.37 -11.17
N LEU A 106 -10.25 8.77 -9.92
CA LEU A 106 -11.36 8.96 -8.98
C LEU A 106 -12.30 10.06 -9.43
N ASN A 107 -11.80 11.20 -9.91
CA ASN A 107 -12.64 12.24 -10.49
C ASN A 107 -13.46 11.71 -11.68
N PHE A 108 -12.84 10.86 -12.51
CA PHE A 108 -13.50 10.23 -13.63
C PHE A 108 -14.62 9.27 -13.15
N ALA A 109 -14.30 8.36 -12.23
CA ALA A 109 -15.25 7.40 -11.65
C ALA A 109 -16.46 8.07 -10.97
N TYR A 110 -16.24 9.22 -10.33
CA TYR A 110 -17.33 10.02 -9.72
C TYR A 110 -17.96 11.05 -10.67
N HIS A 111 -17.58 11.06 -11.96
CA HIS A 111 -18.08 11.98 -12.99
C HIS A 111 -17.95 13.47 -12.60
N VAL A 112 -16.86 13.82 -11.92
CA VAL A 112 -16.61 15.17 -11.41
C VAL A 112 -15.45 15.80 -12.20
N PRO A 113 -15.65 16.99 -12.82
CA PRO A 113 -14.59 17.70 -13.51
C PRO A 113 -13.52 18.20 -12.52
N GLU A 114 -12.26 18.13 -12.92
CA GLU A 114 -11.17 18.71 -12.13
C GLU A 114 -11.09 20.22 -12.36
N THR A 115 -11.54 21.02 -11.37
CA THR A 115 -11.53 22.48 -11.42
C THR A 115 -10.40 23.11 -10.59
N ARG A 116 -9.70 22.30 -9.81
CA ARG A 116 -8.60 22.77 -8.96
C ARG A 116 -7.37 23.10 -9.80
N PRO A 117 -6.62 24.15 -9.48
CA PRO A 117 -5.36 24.44 -10.13
C PRO A 117 -4.36 23.29 -9.87
N TRP A 118 -3.50 23.03 -10.86
CA TRP A 118 -2.57 21.88 -10.86
C TRP A 118 -1.75 21.73 -9.58
N TRP A 119 -1.33 22.85 -8.96
CA TRP A 119 -0.54 22.83 -7.74
C TRP A 119 -1.32 22.33 -6.53
N ARG A 120 -2.64 22.61 -6.43
CA ARG A 120 -3.50 22.05 -5.36
C ARG A 120 -3.69 20.56 -5.52
N VAL A 121 -3.86 20.08 -6.74
CA VAL A 121 -3.94 18.65 -7.03
C VAL A 121 -2.61 17.98 -6.64
N ARG A 122 -1.48 18.63 -6.99
CA ARG A 122 -0.14 18.14 -6.64
C ARG A 122 0.09 18.07 -5.13
N LEU A 123 -0.29 19.11 -4.39
CA LEU A 123 -0.18 19.11 -2.93
C LEU A 123 -1.04 18.01 -2.28
N ARG A 124 -2.27 17.81 -2.75
CA ARG A 124 -3.12 16.71 -2.27
C ARG A 124 -2.50 15.35 -2.58
N ALA A 125 -1.96 15.16 -3.78
CA ALA A 125 -1.27 13.94 -4.14
C ALA A 125 -0.06 13.68 -3.23
N MET A 126 0.76 14.70 -2.95
CA MET A 126 1.88 14.59 -2.00
C MET A 126 1.41 14.25 -0.58
N ALA A 127 0.35 14.92 -0.09
CA ALA A 127 -0.23 14.63 1.22
C ALA A 127 -0.74 13.18 1.31
N LEU A 128 -1.48 12.70 0.30
CA LEU A 128 -1.93 11.30 0.23
C LEU A 128 -0.77 10.32 0.14
N THR A 129 0.30 10.67 -0.59
CA THR A 129 1.52 9.86 -0.69
C THR A 129 2.22 9.68 0.66
N LEU A 130 2.06 10.60 1.60
CA LEU A 130 2.60 10.49 2.95
C LEU A 130 1.62 9.80 3.91
N VAL A 131 0.34 10.11 3.80
CA VAL A 131 -0.70 9.61 4.71
C VAL A 131 -1.02 8.14 4.49
N ILE A 132 -1.10 7.68 3.22
CA ILE A 132 -1.46 6.28 2.93
C ILE A 132 -0.41 5.28 3.45
N PRO A 133 0.90 5.48 3.24
CA PRO A 133 1.90 4.64 3.89
C PRO A 133 1.84 4.68 5.42
N ALA A 134 1.45 5.80 6.04
CA ALA A 134 1.26 5.87 7.49
C ALA A 134 0.13 4.93 7.95
N PHE A 135 -1.02 4.89 7.25
CA PHE A 135 -2.08 3.89 7.51
C PHE A 135 -1.55 2.46 7.35
N ALA A 136 -0.81 2.20 6.26
CA ALA A 136 -0.25 0.88 5.98
C ALA A 136 0.77 0.44 7.06
N LEU A 137 1.66 1.35 7.47
CA LEU A 137 2.63 1.09 8.55
C LEU A 137 1.93 0.87 9.89
N THR A 138 0.88 1.62 10.19
CA THR A 138 0.10 1.43 11.41
C THR A 138 -0.60 0.07 11.41
N ALA A 139 -1.18 -0.33 10.26
CA ALA A 139 -1.78 -1.66 10.10
C ALA A 139 -0.74 -2.78 10.24
N LEU A 140 0.44 -2.60 9.65
CA LEU A 140 1.56 -3.54 9.75
C LEU A 140 2.06 -3.64 11.20
N MET A 141 2.24 -2.51 11.89
CA MET A 141 2.61 -2.48 13.31
C MET A 141 1.58 -3.19 14.18
N LEU A 142 0.29 -2.93 13.94
CA LEU A 142 -0.78 -3.62 14.65
C LEU A 142 -0.75 -5.13 14.37
N MET A 143 -0.49 -5.54 13.14
CA MET A 143 -0.38 -6.95 12.75
C MET A 143 0.80 -7.66 13.42
N LEU A 144 1.97 -7.01 13.51
CA LEU A 144 3.20 -7.61 14.05
C LEU A 144 3.24 -7.56 15.59
N VAL A 145 2.90 -6.41 16.16
CA VAL A 145 3.04 -6.12 17.59
C VAL A 145 1.76 -6.43 18.35
N GLY A 146 0.59 -6.36 17.68
CA GLY A 146 -0.71 -6.54 18.31
C GLY A 146 -0.85 -7.81 19.16
N PRO A 147 -0.48 -9.01 18.67
CA PRO A 147 -0.55 -10.23 19.46
C PRO A 147 0.32 -10.18 20.72
N VAL A 148 1.59 -9.75 20.58
CA VAL A 148 2.55 -9.64 21.69
C VAL A 148 2.11 -8.58 22.71
N PHE A 149 1.55 -7.47 22.22
CA PHE A 149 1.03 -6.41 23.10
C PHE A 149 -0.15 -6.90 23.94
N GLY A 150 -1.08 -7.64 23.33
CA GLY A 150 -2.23 -8.22 24.03
C GLY A 150 -1.81 -9.19 25.14
N GLU A 151 -0.84 -10.05 24.87
CA GLU A 151 -0.30 -11.00 25.84
C GLU A 151 0.42 -10.29 27.02
N ARG A 152 1.26 -9.30 26.71
CA ARG A 152 1.95 -8.50 27.73
C ARG A 152 1.00 -7.69 28.60
N LEU A 153 -0.02 -7.09 27.98
CA LEU A 153 -1.04 -6.32 28.67
C LEU A 153 -1.86 -7.22 29.62
N ALA A 154 -2.24 -8.41 29.13
CA ALA A 154 -2.94 -9.40 29.96
C ALA A 154 -2.11 -9.83 31.17
N GLY A 155 -0.82 -10.08 31.00
CA GLY A 155 0.10 -10.42 32.09
C GLY A 155 0.27 -9.27 33.11
N ALA A 156 0.40 -8.03 32.63
CA ALA A 156 0.57 -6.85 33.49
C ALA A 156 -0.70 -6.51 34.32
N LEU A 157 -1.87 -6.70 33.70
CA LEU A 157 -3.16 -6.40 34.34
C LEU A 157 -3.79 -7.60 35.03
N HIS A 158 -3.13 -8.78 35.04
CA HIS A 158 -3.64 -10.04 35.62
C HIS A 158 -5.04 -10.40 35.08
N VAL A 159 -5.30 -10.11 33.79
CA VAL A 159 -6.62 -10.34 33.16
C VAL A 159 -6.70 -11.79 32.68
N SER A 160 -7.90 -12.33 32.67
CA SER A 160 -8.16 -13.74 32.34
C SER A 160 -7.76 -14.13 30.90
N ALA A 161 -7.55 -15.42 30.66
CA ALA A 161 -7.31 -15.98 29.33
C ALA A 161 -8.38 -15.58 28.30
N LEU A 162 -9.59 -15.27 28.75
CA LEU A 162 -10.69 -14.78 27.93
C LEU A 162 -10.33 -13.44 27.25
N PHE A 163 -9.59 -12.55 27.93
CA PHE A 163 -9.13 -11.29 27.35
C PHE A 163 -8.16 -11.53 26.20
N VAL A 164 -7.18 -12.43 26.37
CA VAL A 164 -6.20 -12.75 25.32
C VAL A 164 -6.91 -13.30 24.09
N TRP A 165 -7.85 -14.22 24.28
CA TRP A 165 -8.65 -14.77 23.20
C TRP A 165 -9.49 -13.69 22.47
N SER A 166 -10.16 -12.82 23.22
CA SER A 166 -10.94 -11.71 22.69
C SER A 166 -10.05 -10.73 21.93
N TRP A 167 -8.83 -10.47 22.42
CA TRP A 167 -7.87 -9.61 21.75
C TRP A 167 -7.42 -10.20 20.42
N HIS A 168 -7.09 -11.50 20.36
CA HIS A 168 -6.73 -12.17 19.13
C HIS A 168 -7.87 -12.17 18.10
N LEU A 169 -9.12 -12.22 18.55
CA LEU A 169 -10.27 -12.13 17.65
C LEU A 169 -10.50 -10.69 17.15
N LEU A 170 -10.35 -9.69 18.04
CA LEU A 170 -10.67 -8.29 17.75
C LEU A 170 -9.62 -7.58 16.90
N HIS A 171 -8.34 -7.96 17.01
CA HIS A 171 -7.29 -7.24 16.31
C HIS A 171 -7.36 -7.38 14.79
N TRP A 172 -7.85 -8.51 14.24
CA TRP A 172 -8.03 -8.69 12.79
C TRP A 172 -9.12 -7.76 12.20
N PRO A 173 -10.33 -7.69 12.77
CA PRO A 173 -11.30 -6.66 12.37
C PRO A 173 -10.75 -5.23 12.49
N LEU A 174 -9.95 -4.93 13.51
CA LEU A 174 -9.35 -3.62 13.70
C LEU A 174 -8.35 -3.28 12.58
N ILE A 175 -7.49 -4.23 12.18
CA ILE A 175 -6.60 -4.07 11.02
C ILE A 175 -7.42 -3.84 9.76
N PHE A 176 -8.45 -4.65 9.53
CA PHE A 176 -9.33 -4.49 8.37
C PHE A 176 -9.99 -3.10 8.35
N ALA A 177 -10.55 -2.66 9.48
CA ALA A 177 -11.16 -1.35 9.62
C ALA A 177 -10.16 -0.21 9.37
N LEU A 178 -8.91 -0.37 9.81
CA LEU A 178 -7.84 0.60 9.57
C LEU A 178 -7.50 0.71 8.08
N VAL A 179 -7.39 -0.41 7.38
CA VAL A 179 -7.14 -0.43 5.92
C VAL A 179 -8.33 0.17 5.16
N VAL A 180 -9.55 -0.22 5.51
CA VAL A 180 -10.79 0.38 4.95
C VAL A 180 -10.82 1.89 5.17
N SER A 181 -10.42 2.36 6.35
CA SER A 181 -10.35 3.79 6.67
C SER A 181 -9.33 4.52 5.79
N GLY A 182 -8.17 3.91 5.52
CA GLY A 182 -7.18 4.44 4.60
C GLY A 182 -7.71 4.57 3.17
N VAL A 183 -8.38 3.54 2.66
CA VAL A 183 -9.04 3.58 1.34
C VAL A 183 -10.16 4.62 1.30
N ALA A 184 -11.02 4.67 2.33
CA ALA A 184 -12.07 5.66 2.46
C ALA A 184 -11.52 7.09 2.50
N PHE A 185 -10.36 7.28 3.14
CA PHE A 185 -9.66 8.57 3.15
C PHE A 185 -9.22 8.99 1.75
N VAL A 186 -8.71 8.07 0.93
CA VAL A 186 -8.38 8.35 -0.48
C VAL A 186 -9.63 8.75 -1.25
N TYR A 187 -10.75 8.06 -1.06
CA TYR A 187 -12.01 8.38 -1.72
C TYR A 187 -12.65 9.71 -1.25
N THR A 188 -12.30 10.15 -0.03
CA THR A 188 -12.78 11.43 0.50
C THR A 188 -11.96 12.62 -0.01
N VAL A 189 -10.62 12.49 0.04
CA VAL A 189 -9.69 13.60 -0.24
C VAL A 189 -9.34 13.70 -1.71
N GLY A 190 -9.35 12.57 -2.43
CA GLY A 190 -8.99 12.49 -3.85
C GLY A 190 -9.93 13.26 -4.75
N PRO A 191 -11.21 12.93 -4.82
CA PRO A 191 -12.16 13.54 -5.74
C PRO A 191 -12.34 15.03 -5.51
N ASN A 192 -12.74 15.75 -6.57
CA ASN A 192 -13.07 17.18 -6.50
C ASN A 192 -14.54 17.43 -6.13
N ALA A 193 -15.12 16.58 -5.31
CA ALA A 193 -16.48 16.71 -4.80
C ALA A 193 -16.51 16.34 -3.32
N PRO A 194 -17.37 17.00 -2.51
CA PRO A 194 -17.58 16.60 -1.12
C PRO A 194 -18.24 15.22 -1.09
N GLN A 195 -17.58 14.25 -0.45
CA GLN A 195 -18.08 12.91 -0.29
C GLN A 195 -18.55 12.68 1.15
N ARG A 196 -19.69 11.98 1.31
CA ARG A 196 -20.19 11.60 2.63
C ARG A 196 -19.56 10.28 3.06
N TRP A 197 -18.95 10.22 4.22
CA TRP A 197 -18.25 9.04 4.73
C TRP A 197 -19.08 7.74 4.66
N HIS A 198 -20.35 7.81 5.03
CA HIS A 198 -21.24 6.64 5.02
C HIS A 198 -21.40 6.01 3.63
N CYS A 199 -21.35 6.84 2.60
CA CYS A 199 -21.51 6.41 1.22
C CYS A 199 -20.21 5.80 0.63
N LEU A 200 -19.07 5.99 1.31
CA LEU A 200 -17.78 5.49 0.86
C LEU A 200 -17.43 4.12 1.45
N ILE A 201 -18.07 3.74 2.55
CA ILE A 201 -17.79 2.48 3.27
C ILE A 201 -17.97 1.25 2.39
N PRO A 202 -19.07 1.07 1.64
CA PRO A 202 -19.29 -0.15 0.85
C PRO A 202 -18.18 -0.40 -0.17
N GLY A 203 -17.80 0.63 -0.94
CA GLY A 203 -16.73 0.51 -1.92
C GLY A 203 -15.35 0.37 -1.29
N SER A 204 -15.10 1.00 -0.13
CA SER A 204 -13.84 0.84 0.61
C SER A 204 -13.69 -0.59 1.16
N CYS A 205 -14.77 -1.17 1.70
CA CYS A 205 -14.80 -2.55 2.14
C CYS A 205 -14.57 -3.51 0.96
N PHE A 206 -15.25 -3.26 -0.16
CA PHE A 206 -15.09 -4.07 -1.37
C PHE A 206 -13.66 -3.97 -1.90
N ALA A 207 -13.10 -2.77 -2.03
CA ALA A 207 -11.73 -2.55 -2.50
C ALA A 207 -10.72 -3.27 -1.61
N THR A 208 -10.87 -3.18 -0.29
CA THR A 208 -9.98 -3.85 0.67
C THR A 208 -10.11 -5.38 0.56
N ALA A 209 -11.32 -5.92 0.49
CA ALA A 209 -11.55 -7.36 0.34
C ALA A 209 -11.00 -7.88 -1.01
N ALA A 210 -11.24 -7.16 -2.10
CA ALA A 210 -10.73 -7.47 -3.43
C ALA A 210 -9.20 -7.43 -3.45
N TRP A 211 -8.59 -6.42 -2.82
CA TRP A 211 -7.14 -6.31 -2.70
C TRP A 211 -6.51 -7.45 -1.91
N ILE A 212 -7.11 -7.85 -0.78
CA ILE A 212 -6.66 -9.01 0.00
C ILE A 212 -6.78 -10.29 -0.83
N GLY A 213 -7.93 -10.52 -1.45
CA GLY A 213 -8.16 -11.70 -2.29
C GLY A 213 -7.18 -11.79 -3.47
N ALA A 214 -6.94 -10.67 -4.14
CA ALA A 214 -5.99 -10.57 -5.23
C ALA A 214 -4.53 -10.77 -4.78
N SER A 215 -4.16 -10.24 -3.62
CA SER A 215 -2.83 -10.44 -3.03
C SER A 215 -2.60 -11.91 -2.66
N LEU A 216 -3.60 -12.58 -2.11
CA LEU A 216 -3.55 -14.04 -1.84
C LEU A 216 -3.49 -14.85 -3.13
N GLY A 217 -4.26 -14.49 -4.14
CA GLY A 217 -4.22 -15.11 -5.48
C GLY A 217 -2.86 -14.96 -6.14
N LEU A 218 -2.28 -13.76 -6.08
CA LEU A 218 -0.94 -13.50 -6.61
C LEU A 218 0.14 -14.29 -5.84
N ARG A 219 0.04 -14.36 -4.52
CA ARG A 219 0.93 -15.20 -3.71
C ARG A 219 0.87 -16.66 -4.15
N TRP A 220 -0.33 -17.21 -4.32
CA TRP A 220 -0.52 -18.58 -4.79
C TRP A 220 0.09 -18.78 -6.18
N TYR A 221 -0.15 -17.83 -7.11
CA TYR A 221 0.41 -17.86 -8.46
C TYR A 221 1.95 -17.89 -8.44
N VAL A 222 2.59 -16.99 -7.68
CA VAL A 222 4.05 -16.91 -7.57
C VAL A 222 4.66 -18.16 -6.95
N VAL A 223 4.01 -18.74 -5.92
CA VAL A 223 4.47 -19.99 -5.28
C VAL A 223 4.33 -21.17 -6.24
N SER A 224 3.26 -21.24 -7.02
CA SER A 224 3.03 -22.32 -7.99
C SER A 224 4.00 -22.29 -9.17
N MET A 225 4.56 -21.12 -9.48
CA MET A 225 5.52 -20.93 -10.59
C MET A 225 6.98 -20.97 -10.14
N SER A 226 7.37 -21.94 -9.33
CA SER A 226 8.75 -22.07 -8.83
C SER A 226 9.82 -22.17 -9.94
N MET A 227 9.51 -22.76 -11.09
CA MET A 227 10.40 -22.80 -12.28
C MET A 227 10.62 -21.42 -12.92
N TYR A 228 9.67 -20.47 -12.76
CA TYR A 228 9.78 -19.13 -13.30
C TYR A 228 10.88 -18.30 -12.61
N LYS A 229 11.11 -18.55 -11.31
CA LYS A 229 12.18 -17.91 -10.53
C LYS A 229 13.57 -18.19 -11.06
N GLN A 230 13.83 -19.43 -11.50
CA GLN A 230 15.14 -19.85 -12.01
C GLN A 230 15.47 -19.22 -13.37
N THR A 231 14.46 -18.99 -14.20
CA THR A 231 14.66 -18.51 -15.58
C THR A 231 14.69 -16.98 -15.66
N TYR A 232 13.85 -16.26 -14.89
CA TYR A 232 13.66 -14.82 -15.05
C TYR A 232 14.24 -13.97 -13.89
N GLY A 233 14.65 -14.56 -12.77
CA GLY A 233 15.35 -13.86 -11.69
C GLY A 233 14.76 -12.50 -11.30
N ALA A 234 15.58 -11.45 -11.40
CA ALA A 234 15.18 -10.08 -11.06
C ALA A 234 14.05 -9.51 -11.96
N ILE A 235 14.01 -9.89 -13.22
CA ILE A 235 12.96 -9.45 -14.16
C ILE A 235 11.62 -10.03 -13.74
N GLY A 236 11.59 -11.31 -13.33
CA GLY A 236 10.39 -11.95 -12.81
C GLY A 236 9.85 -11.25 -11.57
N ALA A 237 10.74 -10.87 -10.63
CA ALA A 237 10.35 -10.11 -9.44
C ALA A 237 9.76 -8.73 -9.80
N ALA A 238 10.37 -8.00 -10.74
CA ALA A 238 9.86 -6.72 -11.21
C ALA A 238 8.45 -6.84 -11.82
N LEU A 239 8.22 -7.88 -12.64
CA LEU A 239 6.90 -8.16 -13.23
C LEU A 239 5.85 -8.50 -12.18
N VAL A 240 6.20 -9.27 -11.15
CA VAL A 240 5.29 -9.59 -10.05
C VAL A 240 4.91 -8.33 -9.26
N ILE A 241 5.87 -7.45 -8.97
CA ILE A 241 5.61 -6.18 -8.27
C ILE A 241 4.71 -5.28 -9.12
N LEU A 242 4.99 -5.18 -10.42
CA LEU A 242 4.19 -4.37 -11.33
C LEU A 242 2.76 -4.91 -11.45
N LEU A 243 2.59 -6.22 -11.51
CA LEU A 243 1.28 -6.88 -11.50
C LEU A 243 0.56 -6.65 -10.17
N TRP A 244 1.27 -6.67 -9.04
CA TRP A 244 0.68 -6.39 -7.73
C TRP A 244 0.17 -4.95 -7.63
N PHE A 245 0.93 -3.96 -8.11
CA PHE A 245 0.45 -2.57 -8.19
C PHE A 245 -0.74 -2.43 -9.14
N TYR A 246 -0.72 -3.15 -10.27
CA TYR A 246 -1.82 -3.14 -11.23
C TYR A 246 -3.13 -3.63 -10.59
N VAL A 247 -3.09 -4.78 -9.95
CA VAL A 247 -4.26 -5.37 -9.29
C VAL A 247 -4.71 -4.52 -8.09
N SER A 248 -3.76 -3.92 -7.36
CA SER A 248 -4.06 -3.00 -6.25
C SER A 248 -4.77 -1.74 -6.75
N GLY A 249 -4.28 -1.13 -7.83
CA GLY A 249 -4.93 0.00 -8.49
C GLY A 249 -6.34 -0.36 -8.95
N LEU A 250 -6.48 -1.50 -9.61
CA LEU A 250 -7.78 -1.99 -10.10
C LEU A 250 -8.78 -2.19 -8.95
N ALA A 251 -8.36 -2.80 -7.83
CA ALA A 251 -9.23 -2.99 -6.67
C ALA A 251 -9.75 -1.66 -6.12
N VAL A 252 -8.87 -0.66 -6.01
CA VAL A 252 -9.24 0.69 -5.56
C VAL A 252 -10.21 1.35 -6.55
N LEU A 253 -9.96 1.26 -7.84
CA LEU A 253 -10.81 1.90 -8.85
C LEU A 253 -12.20 1.24 -8.95
N VAL A 254 -12.27 -0.08 -8.89
CA VAL A 254 -13.56 -0.81 -8.87
C VAL A 254 -14.36 -0.48 -7.61
N GLY A 255 -13.70 -0.30 -6.47
CA GLY A 255 -14.36 0.16 -5.24
C GLY A 255 -14.90 1.57 -5.35
N ALA A 256 -14.21 2.47 -6.03
CA ALA A 256 -14.69 3.83 -6.32
C ALA A 256 -15.93 3.82 -7.21
N GLU A 257 -15.92 3.03 -8.28
CA GLU A 257 -17.08 2.85 -9.16
C GLU A 257 -18.29 2.28 -8.41
N LEU A 258 -18.03 1.31 -7.50
CA LEU A 258 -19.10 0.77 -6.67
C LEU A 258 -19.75 1.87 -5.82
N ASN A 259 -18.94 2.74 -5.20
CA ASN A 259 -19.45 3.88 -4.44
C ASN A 259 -20.22 4.87 -5.32
N SER A 260 -19.72 5.13 -6.53
CA SER A 260 -20.39 6.00 -7.51
C SER A 260 -21.80 5.47 -7.85
N VAL A 261 -21.92 4.18 -8.15
CA VAL A 261 -23.20 3.53 -8.47
C VAL A 261 -24.16 3.50 -7.27
N VAL A 262 -23.64 3.30 -6.05
CA VAL A 262 -24.47 3.30 -4.82
C VAL A 262 -24.98 4.70 -4.49
N ASN A 263 -24.20 5.75 -4.78
CA ASN A 263 -24.58 7.14 -4.48
C ASN A 263 -25.54 7.76 -5.51
N GLU A 264 -25.73 7.11 -6.67
CA GLU A 264 -26.73 7.54 -7.66
C GLU A 264 -28.17 7.12 -7.27
N HIS A 265 -28.33 6.36 -6.20
CA HIS A 265 -29.62 5.91 -5.64
C HIS A 265 -29.87 6.51 -4.27
#